data_8dea747d94856a86ba13e0048248ee7a
#
_entry.id   8dea747d94856a86ba13e0048248ee7a
#
_cell.length_a   1.000
_cell.length_b   1.000
_cell.length_c   1.000
_cell.angle_alpha   90.00
_cell.angle_beta   90.00
_cell.angle_gamma   90.00
#
_symmetry.space_group_name_H-M   'P 1'
#
loop_
_entity.id
_entity.type
_entity.pdbx_description
1 polymer ?
#
loop_
_entity_poly.entity_id
_entity_poly.type
_entity_poly.pdbx_seq_one_letter_code
_entity_poly.pdbx_strand_id
1 'polypeptide(L)'
;MVAASGYLRVVLPAPQSSIPWPPGEATWQGVVTATAESPRSRRVTLHLLPDAVVQATLKKDSLSSALAPGDALRFRAQIVAPANIDSLSRFDYAAWLRRHGVVGTAFVWDRWQRLSSAVADSLSARLPWTARMQLAASRWRHALSRRYAAAVPSDRDRAVLSALTLGDRHRLTRDIRTTYSNAGVAHLLALSGLHLGIIVTFLLLLLRPLGRTRPGRVSAYLLSLTVIWLFAYVTGLTLPTLRAATMFSLFCLFLLQNRQGNALNSLFLSAFLILVISPSQLLEVGFQLSFLSVLAILLVLPLRHHYAGLCRPLVWLADLLLMSCAAQVATAPLVAHCFGTLPVYFLVSNVVAVPCAYMLLGGALVFFVLSPVPAVQGFCGDGLAFLSGALNGWLEWVSSWPFGVVNWQPGPVETAMCYGLAVVLWWHYRQPDWRKLALCIVLAGGWAVSGILSL
;
A
#
# COMPACT_ATOMS: atom_id res chain seq x y z
N MET A 1 0.43 -30.20 11.45
CA MET A 1 1.58 -29.53 12.09
C MET A 1 1.72 -28.07 11.69
N VAL A 2 1.79 -27.69 10.41
CA VAL A 2 1.95 -26.30 9.96
C VAL A 2 0.78 -25.41 10.40
N ALA A 3 -0.47 -25.87 10.29
CA ALA A 3 -1.65 -25.13 10.73
C ALA A 3 -1.66 -24.89 12.24
N ALA A 4 -1.28 -25.89 13.04
CA ALA A 4 -1.18 -25.76 14.49
C ALA A 4 -0.07 -24.79 14.91
N SER A 5 1.08 -24.82 14.23
CA SER A 5 2.17 -23.86 14.44
C SER A 5 1.77 -22.44 14.04
N GLY A 6 0.99 -22.28 12.95
CA GLY A 6 0.43 -21.00 12.53
C GLY A 6 -0.58 -20.45 13.52
N TYR A 7 -1.49 -21.30 14.01
CA TYR A 7 -2.47 -20.91 15.02
C TYR A 7 -1.80 -20.47 16.34
N LEU A 8 -0.77 -21.21 16.78
CA LEU A 8 -0.01 -20.84 17.98
C LEU A 8 0.68 -19.46 17.83
N ARG A 9 1.22 -19.15 16.65
CA ARG A 9 1.85 -17.83 16.39
C ARG A 9 0.85 -16.70 16.27
N VAL A 10 -0.38 -16.97 15.86
CA VAL A 10 -1.45 -15.95 15.80
C VAL A 10 -2.00 -15.64 17.19
N VAL A 11 -2.15 -16.68 18.02
CA VAL A 11 -2.72 -16.56 19.38
C VAL A 11 -1.68 -16.10 20.39
N LEU A 12 -0.41 -16.51 20.24
CA LEU A 12 0.65 -15.99 21.09
C LEU A 12 0.89 -14.53 20.75
N PRO A 13 0.84 -13.61 21.74
CA PRO A 13 1.28 -12.25 21.52
C PRO A 13 2.70 -12.27 20.94
N ALA A 14 2.94 -11.42 19.94
CA ALA A 14 4.30 -11.20 19.46
C ALA A 14 5.20 -11.03 20.69
N PRO A 15 6.41 -11.63 20.73
CA PRO A 15 7.27 -11.53 21.88
C PRO A 15 7.34 -10.07 22.28
N GLN A 16 6.81 -9.78 23.46
CA GLN A 16 6.93 -8.47 24.06
C GLN A 16 8.42 -8.34 24.41
N SER A 17 9.21 -7.88 23.46
CA SER A 17 10.50 -7.32 23.78
C SER A 17 10.22 -6.02 24.52
N SER A 18 9.77 -6.14 25.76
CA SER A 18 9.74 -5.05 26.70
C SER A 18 11.20 -4.77 27.04
N ILE A 19 11.83 -3.93 26.20
CA ILE A 19 13.09 -3.34 26.60
C ILE A 19 12.73 -2.54 27.85
N PRO A 20 13.31 -2.86 29.03
CA PRO A 20 13.05 -2.08 30.22
C PRO A 20 13.69 -0.71 30.01
N TRP A 21 12.89 0.26 29.63
CA TRP A 21 13.36 1.63 29.50
C TRP A 21 13.67 2.18 30.88
N PRO A 22 14.82 2.89 31.09
CA PRO A 22 15.14 3.49 32.38
C PRO A 22 14.03 4.48 32.77
N PRO A 23 13.62 4.48 34.03
CA PRO A 23 12.66 5.45 34.56
C PRO A 23 13.28 6.86 34.49
N GLY A 24 12.58 7.78 33.84
CA GLY A 24 12.98 9.18 33.73
C GLY A 24 13.67 9.54 32.40
N GLU A 25 14.12 10.78 32.32
CA GLU A 25 14.80 11.30 31.14
C GLU A 25 16.27 10.79 31.07
N ALA A 26 16.62 10.23 29.94
CA ALA A 26 17.99 9.81 29.62
C ALA A 26 18.42 10.41 28.27
N THR A 27 19.73 10.43 28.05
CA THR A 27 20.29 10.89 26.78
C THR A 27 20.48 9.70 25.84
N TRP A 28 19.92 9.83 24.66
CA TRP A 28 19.91 8.79 23.63
C TRP A 28 20.59 9.25 22.36
N GLN A 29 21.13 8.31 21.61
CA GLN A 29 21.67 8.54 20.28
C GLN A 29 21.06 7.52 19.31
N GLY A 30 20.67 7.98 18.13
CA GLY A 30 20.09 7.10 17.13
C GLY A 30 20.18 7.66 15.74
N VAL A 31 20.04 6.77 14.75
CA VAL A 31 20.03 7.10 13.33
C VAL A 31 18.60 7.24 12.85
N VAL A 32 18.30 8.30 12.13
CA VAL A 32 17.00 8.54 11.48
C VAL A 32 16.81 7.56 10.34
N THR A 33 15.80 6.71 10.42
CA THR A 33 15.46 5.77 9.36
C THR A 33 14.28 6.23 8.54
N ALA A 34 13.32 6.95 9.14
CA ALA A 34 12.17 7.52 8.46
C ALA A 34 11.72 8.82 9.13
N THR A 35 11.13 9.71 8.33
CA THR A 35 10.53 10.96 8.83
C THR A 35 9.11 11.08 8.32
N ALA A 36 8.18 11.56 9.15
CA ALA A 36 6.80 11.84 8.79
C ALA A 36 6.38 13.21 9.29
N GLU A 37 5.74 14.01 8.44
CA GLU A 37 5.26 15.32 8.81
C GLU A 37 3.82 15.29 9.31
N SER A 38 3.54 16.09 10.33
CA SER A 38 2.22 16.41 10.85
C SER A 38 2.08 17.94 10.88
N PRO A 39 0.86 18.50 10.95
CA PRO A 39 0.69 19.96 10.96
C PRO A 39 1.51 20.71 12.02
N ARG A 40 1.61 20.16 13.23
CA ARG A 40 2.28 20.79 14.38
C ARG A 40 3.55 20.09 14.85
N SER A 41 3.83 18.88 14.34
CA SER A 41 4.95 18.05 14.82
C SER A 41 5.59 17.29 13.66
N ARG A 42 6.81 16.84 13.90
CA ARG A 42 7.50 15.91 13.00
C ARG A 42 7.78 14.61 13.74
N ARG A 43 7.30 13.51 13.21
CA ARG A 43 7.59 12.18 13.72
C ARG A 43 8.83 11.64 13.01
N VAL A 44 9.78 11.17 13.80
CA VAL A 44 11.04 10.64 13.32
C VAL A 44 11.20 9.23 13.88
N THR A 45 11.38 8.26 13.01
CA THR A 45 11.71 6.89 13.42
C THR A 45 13.23 6.80 13.58
N LEU A 46 13.67 6.48 14.78
CA LEU A 46 15.07 6.39 15.17
C LEU A 46 15.43 4.94 15.44
N HIS A 47 16.55 4.51 14.92
CA HIS A 47 17.17 3.25 15.31
C HIS A 47 18.23 3.54 16.35
N LEU A 48 17.97 3.14 17.58
CA LEU A 48 18.90 3.23 18.70
C LEU A 48 19.78 1.99 18.75
N LEU A 49 21.04 2.13 19.12
CA LEU A 49 21.92 1.00 19.35
C LEU A 49 21.69 0.38 20.76
N PRO A 50 21.75 -0.94 20.93
CA PRO A 50 22.18 -1.95 19.95
C PRO A 50 21.14 -2.33 18.88
N ASP A 51 19.84 -2.39 19.16
CA ASP A 51 18.81 -2.79 18.21
C ASP A 51 17.39 -2.44 18.69
N ALA A 52 17.12 -1.15 18.89
CA ALA A 52 15.81 -0.67 19.29
C ALA A 52 15.29 0.39 18.32
N VAL A 53 14.04 0.22 17.83
CA VAL A 53 13.37 1.20 17.00
C VAL A 53 12.43 2.03 17.85
N VAL A 54 12.64 3.34 17.87
CA VAL A 54 11.87 4.30 18.67
C VAL A 54 11.26 5.36 17.75
N GLN A 55 10.01 5.71 18.00
CA GLN A 55 9.36 6.82 17.31
C GLN A 55 9.42 8.07 18.19
N ALA A 56 10.26 9.04 17.78
CA ALA A 56 10.35 10.34 18.43
C ALA A 56 9.43 11.35 17.75
N THR A 57 8.72 12.16 18.55
CA THR A 57 7.91 13.28 18.08
C THR A 57 8.64 14.58 18.43
N LEU A 58 9.06 15.30 17.38
CA LEU A 58 9.75 16.59 17.47
C LEU A 58 8.79 17.74 17.22
N LYS A 59 9.07 18.92 17.74
CA LYS A 59 8.43 20.17 17.33
C LYS A 59 8.75 20.44 15.86
N LYS A 60 7.77 20.92 15.10
CA LYS A 60 7.99 21.31 13.70
C LYS A 60 8.65 22.68 13.66
N ASP A 61 9.93 22.72 13.30
CA ASP A 61 10.74 23.91 13.08
C ASP A 61 11.62 23.73 11.83
N SER A 62 12.43 24.73 11.50
CA SER A 62 13.34 24.69 10.35
C SER A 62 14.38 23.58 10.47
N LEU A 63 14.88 23.33 11.69
CA LEU A 63 15.90 22.31 11.97
C LEU A 63 15.32 20.90 11.82
N SER A 64 14.17 20.64 12.44
CA SER A 64 13.51 19.34 12.32
C SER A 64 13.07 19.07 10.89
N SER A 65 12.64 20.10 10.14
CA SER A 65 12.23 19.99 8.74
C SER A 65 13.40 19.64 7.81
N ALA A 66 14.63 19.97 8.17
CA ALA A 66 15.84 19.62 7.43
C ALA A 66 16.35 18.19 7.67
N LEU A 67 15.76 17.44 8.63
CA LEU A 67 16.20 16.08 8.93
C LEU A 67 15.89 15.13 7.77
N ALA A 68 16.86 14.31 7.42
CA ALA A 68 16.79 13.31 6.37
C ALA A 68 17.11 11.91 6.89
N PRO A 69 16.65 10.84 6.20
CA PRO A 69 17.10 9.49 6.51
C PRO A 69 18.62 9.37 6.45
N GLY A 70 19.22 8.85 7.52
CA GLY A 70 20.65 8.74 7.68
C GLY A 70 21.29 9.80 8.55
N ASP A 71 20.57 10.83 8.95
CA ASP A 71 21.03 11.74 10.00
C ASP A 71 21.10 11.03 11.35
N ALA A 72 22.02 11.44 12.20
CA ALA A 72 22.07 10.98 13.57
C ALA A 72 21.65 12.09 14.53
N LEU A 73 20.87 11.70 15.52
CA LEU A 73 20.37 12.61 16.55
C LEU A 73 20.88 12.19 17.91
N ARG A 74 21.25 13.18 18.72
CA ARG A 74 21.37 13.06 20.17
C ARG A 74 20.17 13.80 20.78
N PHE A 75 19.42 13.15 21.64
CA PHE A 75 18.26 13.76 22.28
C PHE A 75 18.13 13.30 23.74
N ARG A 76 17.47 14.11 24.54
CA ARG A 76 17.15 13.79 25.92
C ARG A 76 15.66 13.69 26.09
N ALA A 77 15.18 12.51 26.43
CA ALA A 77 13.76 12.24 26.64
C ALA A 77 13.57 10.96 27.46
N GLN A 78 12.39 10.83 28.04
CA GLN A 78 11.89 9.56 28.55
C GLN A 78 11.31 8.76 27.41
N ILE A 79 11.76 7.52 27.20
CA ILE A 79 11.17 6.59 26.26
C ILE A 79 10.13 5.76 27.01
N VAL A 80 8.93 5.70 26.47
CA VAL A 80 7.82 4.91 27.04
C VAL A 80 7.36 3.84 26.03
N ALA A 81 6.84 2.74 26.54
CA ALA A 81 6.25 1.72 25.67
C ALA A 81 5.10 2.33 24.85
N PRO A 82 4.87 1.87 23.61
CA PRO A 82 3.76 2.34 22.80
C PRO A 82 2.43 2.12 23.52
N ALA A 83 1.64 3.19 23.66
CA ALA A 83 0.33 3.19 24.27
C ALA A 83 -0.70 3.83 23.35
N ASN A 84 -1.97 3.46 23.51
CA ASN A 84 -3.07 4.11 22.80
C ASN A 84 -3.37 5.45 23.49
N ILE A 85 -3.41 6.52 22.71
CA ILE A 85 -3.70 7.88 23.20
C ILE A 85 -5.20 8.04 23.43
N ASP A 86 -6.02 7.36 22.63
CA ASP A 86 -7.47 7.44 22.67
C ASP A 86 -8.04 6.03 22.91
N SER A 87 -8.66 5.84 24.08
CA SER A 87 -9.31 4.59 24.46
C SER A 87 -10.61 4.33 23.70
N LEU A 88 -11.19 5.34 23.06
CA LEU A 88 -12.40 5.25 22.24
C LEU A 88 -12.11 4.88 20.80
N SER A 89 -10.83 4.98 20.36
CA SER A 89 -10.44 4.58 19.01
C SER A 89 -10.49 3.05 18.87
N ARG A 90 -11.24 2.55 17.88
CA ARG A 90 -11.24 1.12 17.52
C ARG A 90 -9.89 0.65 16.94
N PHE A 91 -9.01 1.58 16.56
CA PHE A 91 -7.69 1.28 16.01
C PHE A 91 -6.66 1.20 17.13
N ASP A 92 -6.15 0.00 17.39
CA ASP A 92 -5.05 -0.23 18.35
C ASP A 92 -3.72 0.24 17.74
N TYR A 93 -3.43 1.53 17.95
CA TYR A 93 -2.19 2.17 17.47
C TYR A 93 -0.94 1.58 18.14
N ALA A 94 -1.04 1.21 19.41
CA ALA A 94 0.06 0.59 20.14
C ALA A 94 0.42 -0.79 19.57
N ALA A 95 -0.57 -1.63 19.29
CA ALA A 95 -0.35 -2.91 18.62
C ALA A 95 0.18 -2.73 17.21
N TRP A 96 -0.29 -1.72 16.48
CA TRP A 96 0.23 -1.39 15.16
C TRP A 96 1.71 -1.00 15.20
N LEU A 97 2.13 -0.14 16.12
CA LEU A 97 3.53 0.24 16.31
C LEU A 97 4.41 -0.98 16.62
N ARG A 98 3.97 -1.83 17.57
CA ARG A 98 4.71 -3.05 17.94
C ARG A 98 4.86 -4.02 16.73
N ARG A 99 3.83 -4.20 15.92
CA ARG A 99 3.92 -5.02 14.69
C ARG A 99 4.90 -4.45 13.67
N HIS A 100 5.12 -3.13 13.68
CA HIS A 100 6.11 -2.45 12.84
C HIS A 100 7.50 -2.36 13.49
N GLY A 101 7.72 -3.10 14.59
CA GLY A 101 9.01 -3.17 15.27
C GLY A 101 9.34 -1.95 16.13
N VAL A 102 8.40 -1.03 16.33
CA VAL A 102 8.61 0.14 17.22
C VAL A 102 8.37 -0.29 18.65
N VAL A 103 9.44 -0.27 19.45
CA VAL A 103 9.43 -0.73 20.84
C VAL A 103 9.33 0.41 21.86
N GLY A 104 9.41 1.66 21.40
CA GLY A 104 9.27 2.82 22.28
C GLY A 104 8.79 4.06 21.55
N THR A 105 8.18 4.97 22.29
CA THR A 105 7.80 6.30 21.84
C THR A 105 8.39 7.37 22.75
N ALA A 106 8.81 8.51 22.18
CA ALA A 106 9.38 9.61 22.93
C ALA A 106 8.84 10.95 22.42
N PHE A 107 8.59 11.89 23.33
CA PHE A 107 8.33 13.29 23.00
C PHE A 107 9.61 14.10 23.23
N VAL A 108 10.14 14.71 22.16
CA VAL A 108 11.38 15.46 22.18
C VAL A 108 11.07 16.87 21.68
N TRP A 109 10.82 17.81 22.62
CA TRP A 109 10.38 19.14 22.23
C TRP A 109 11.52 20.01 21.74
N ASP A 110 12.49 20.32 22.60
CA ASP A 110 13.61 21.25 22.30
C ASP A 110 14.99 20.67 22.63
N ARG A 111 15.06 19.47 23.22
CA ARG A 111 16.31 18.88 23.76
C ARG A 111 16.88 17.85 22.78
N TRP A 112 17.19 18.29 21.56
CA TRP A 112 17.84 17.43 20.59
C TRP A 112 18.90 18.19 19.79
N GLN A 113 19.86 17.46 19.25
CA GLN A 113 20.97 17.99 18.46
C GLN A 113 21.23 17.02 17.29
N ARG A 114 21.38 17.55 16.08
CA ARG A 114 21.88 16.80 14.94
C ARG A 114 23.37 16.59 15.08
N LEU A 115 23.82 15.35 14.97
CA LEU A 115 25.26 15.00 15.06
C LEU A 115 25.92 15.21 13.68
N SER A 116 27.25 15.26 13.67
CA SER A 116 28.03 15.40 12.44
C SER A 116 27.84 14.18 11.52
N SER A 117 28.07 14.37 10.22
CA SER A 117 27.96 13.30 9.23
C SER A 117 28.87 12.13 9.53
N ALA A 118 30.11 12.40 10.02
CA ALA A 118 31.04 11.34 10.37
C ALA A 118 30.52 10.45 11.52
N VAL A 119 29.86 11.03 12.53
CA VAL A 119 29.19 10.26 13.60
C VAL A 119 27.99 9.51 13.06
N ALA A 120 27.19 10.12 12.19
CA ALA A 120 26.05 9.48 11.56
C ALA A 120 26.45 8.25 10.74
N ASP A 121 27.54 8.34 9.97
CA ASP A 121 28.08 7.22 9.20
C ASP A 121 28.63 6.10 10.10
N SER A 122 29.35 6.46 11.16
CA SER A 122 29.83 5.51 12.17
C SER A 122 28.67 4.75 12.85
N LEU A 123 27.64 5.46 13.29
CA LEU A 123 26.44 4.84 13.87
C LEU A 123 25.67 3.99 12.86
N SER A 124 25.52 4.47 11.62
CA SER A 124 24.86 3.73 10.55
C SER A 124 25.58 2.42 10.21
N ALA A 125 26.91 2.39 10.29
CA ALA A 125 27.71 1.17 10.05
C ALA A 125 27.48 0.09 11.12
N ARG A 126 27.10 0.48 12.34
CA ARG A 126 26.83 -0.44 13.46
C ARG A 126 25.42 -1.00 13.47
N LEU A 127 24.53 -0.48 12.60
CA LEU A 127 23.16 -1.00 12.48
C LEU A 127 23.16 -2.44 11.95
N PRO A 128 22.18 -3.27 12.34
CA PRO A 128 21.92 -4.57 11.72
C PRO A 128 21.80 -4.44 10.19
N TRP A 129 22.18 -5.49 9.46
CA TRP A 129 22.16 -5.46 7.99
C TRP A 129 20.77 -5.11 7.42
N THR A 130 19.69 -5.58 8.06
CA THR A 130 18.30 -5.27 7.67
C THR A 130 18.00 -3.77 7.80
N ALA A 131 18.40 -3.15 8.93
CA ALA A 131 18.23 -1.72 9.16
C ALA A 131 19.08 -0.88 8.20
N ARG A 132 20.30 -1.34 7.88
CA ARG A 132 21.16 -0.70 6.87
C ARG A 132 20.52 -0.71 5.48
N MET A 133 19.93 -1.84 5.08
CA MET A 133 19.21 -1.94 3.82
C MET A 133 17.98 -1.01 3.79
N GLN A 134 17.19 -0.99 4.85
CA GLN A 134 16.04 -0.07 4.95
C GLN A 134 16.47 1.39 4.92
N LEU A 135 17.57 1.73 5.58
CA LEU A 135 18.15 3.07 5.56
C LEU A 135 18.62 3.46 4.13
N ALA A 136 19.30 2.56 3.43
CA ALA A 136 19.72 2.79 2.05
C ALA A 136 18.50 3.02 1.15
N ALA A 137 17.45 2.18 1.22
CA ALA A 137 16.21 2.37 0.49
C ALA A 137 15.55 3.73 0.79
N SER A 138 15.53 4.14 2.08
CA SER A 138 14.99 5.43 2.49
C SER A 138 15.80 6.62 1.94
N ARG A 139 17.13 6.51 1.93
CA ARG A 139 18.03 7.51 1.31
C ARG A 139 17.77 7.62 -0.19
N TRP A 140 17.65 6.50 -0.90
CA TRP A 140 17.34 6.47 -2.34
C TRP A 140 15.98 7.12 -2.62
N ARG A 141 14.94 6.73 -1.89
CA ARG A 141 13.60 7.31 -2.01
C ARG A 141 13.60 8.81 -1.78
N HIS A 142 14.28 9.28 -0.73
CA HIS A 142 14.42 10.71 -0.44
C HIS A 142 15.17 11.46 -1.54
N ALA A 143 16.23 10.88 -2.10
CA ALA A 143 16.97 11.47 -3.23
C ALA A 143 16.09 11.59 -4.48
N LEU A 144 15.31 10.54 -4.82
CA LEU A 144 14.36 10.57 -5.93
C LEU A 144 13.22 11.58 -5.70
N SER A 145 12.69 11.66 -4.48
CA SER A 145 11.64 12.64 -4.13
C SER A 145 12.15 14.10 -4.28
N ARG A 146 13.44 14.35 -4.02
CA ARG A 146 14.03 15.69 -4.25
C ARG A 146 14.11 16.06 -5.73
N ARG A 147 14.23 15.08 -6.66
CA ARG A 147 14.18 15.38 -8.11
C ARG A 147 12.83 15.91 -8.54
N TYR A 148 11.73 15.42 -7.94
CA TYR A 148 10.41 16.02 -8.15
C TYR A 148 10.34 17.45 -7.63
N ALA A 149 10.98 17.76 -6.49
CA ALA A 149 10.99 19.13 -5.96
C ALA A 149 11.65 20.14 -6.90
N ALA A 150 12.59 19.70 -7.74
CA ALA A 150 13.24 20.56 -8.72
C ALA A 150 12.44 20.74 -10.01
N ALA A 151 11.55 19.80 -10.35
CA ALA A 151 10.88 19.74 -11.65
C ALA A 151 9.38 20.04 -11.59
N VAL A 152 8.72 19.87 -10.42
CA VAL A 152 7.28 20.05 -10.26
C VAL A 152 7.02 21.19 -9.28
N PRO A 153 6.42 22.31 -9.69
CA PRO A 153 6.25 23.49 -8.84
C PRO A 153 5.29 23.27 -7.65
N SER A 154 4.18 22.57 -7.88
CA SER A 154 3.11 22.40 -6.90
C SER A 154 3.49 21.39 -5.80
N ASP A 155 3.42 21.81 -4.53
CA ASP A 155 3.63 20.93 -3.35
C ASP A 155 2.64 19.78 -3.31
N ARG A 156 1.41 20.04 -3.72
CA ARG A 156 0.32 19.08 -3.78
C ARG A 156 0.63 17.97 -4.81
N ASP A 157 1.00 18.37 -6.02
CA ASP A 157 1.32 17.43 -7.09
C ASP A 157 2.57 16.62 -6.78
N ARG A 158 3.59 17.23 -6.17
CA ARG A 158 4.76 16.53 -5.65
C ARG A 158 4.40 15.48 -4.61
N ALA A 159 3.49 15.80 -3.69
CA ALA A 159 3.05 14.86 -2.66
C ALA A 159 2.34 13.65 -3.28
N VAL A 160 1.45 13.89 -4.25
CA VAL A 160 0.73 12.83 -4.97
C VAL A 160 1.68 11.99 -5.82
N LEU A 161 2.56 12.61 -6.61
CA LEU A 161 3.58 11.92 -7.40
C LEU A 161 4.50 11.05 -6.53
N SER A 162 5.01 11.61 -5.43
CA SER A 162 5.87 10.84 -4.50
C SER A 162 5.12 9.67 -3.87
N ALA A 163 3.85 9.82 -3.53
CA ALA A 163 3.03 8.73 -2.99
C ALA A 163 2.78 7.63 -4.03
N LEU A 164 2.37 8.00 -5.24
CA LEU A 164 2.06 7.07 -6.33
C LEU A 164 3.29 6.31 -6.83
N THR A 165 4.44 6.98 -6.97
CA THR A 165 5.61 6.41 -7.66
C THR A 165 6.67 5.84 -6.71
N LEU A 166 6.85 6.45 -5.54
CA LEU A 166 7.87 6.11 -4.55
C LEU A 166 7.29 5.54 -3.24
N GLY A 167 5.97 5.58 -3.08
CA GLY A 167 5.31 5.16 -1.83
C GLY A 167 5.52 6.14 -0.67
N ASP A 168 6.04 7.33 -0.93
CA ASP A 168 6.24 8.35 0.09
C ASP A 168 4.95 9.11 0.38
N ARG A 169 4.23 8.67 1.40
CA ARG A 169 2.94 9.24 1.84
C ARG A 169 3.08 10.33 2.90
N HIS A 170 4.30 10.63 3.31
CA HIS A 170 4.55 11.53 4.45
C HIS A 170 4.13 12.97 4.15
N ARG A 171 4.14 13.36 2.88
CA ARG A 171 3.72 14.70 2.40
C ARG A 171 2.24 14.82 2.08
N LEU A 172 1.48 13.72 2.11
CA LEU A 172 0.04 13.75 1.83
C LEU A 172 -0.71 14.44 2.97
N THR A 173 -1.34 15.58 2.67
CA THR A 173 -2.21 16.29 3.59
C THR A 173 -3.48 15.48 3.89
N ARG A 174 -4.18 15.84 4.97
CA ARG A 174 -5.46 15.22 5.31
C ARG A 174 -6.48 15.44 4.18
N ASP A 175 -6.51 16.63 3.58
CA ASP A 175 -7.44 16.98 2.52
C ASP A 175 -7.26 16.11 1.27
N ILE A 176 -6.00 15.89 0.83
CA ILE A 176 -5.72 14.99 -0.29
C ILE A 176 -6.23 13.58 0.03
N ARG A 177 -5.93 13.07 1.23
CA ARG A 177 -6.39 11.72 1.64
C ARG A 177 -7.91 11.62 1.66
N THR A 178 -8.59 12.63 2.16
CA THR A 178 -10.07 12.68 2.21
C THR A 178 -10.66 12.74 0.80
N THR A 179 -10.13 13.59 -0.09
CA THR A 179 -10.57 13.68 -1.50
C THR A 179 -10.45 12.33 -2.20
N TYR A 180 -9.27 11.67 -2.10
CA TYR A 180 -9.05 10.36 -2.71
C TYR A 180 -9.91 9.25 -2.09
N SER A 181 -10.18 9.33 -0.78
CA SER A 181 -11.06 8.40 -0.09
C SER A 181 -12.51 8.55 -0.54
N ASN A 182 -13.02 9.78 -0.56
CA ASN A 182 -14.39 10.09 -0.95
C ASN A 182 -14.64 9.77 -2.44
N ALA A 183 -13.66 10.01 -3.29
CA ALA A 183 -13.70 9.60 -4.70
C ALA A 183 -13.54 8.08 -4.92
N GLY A 184 -13.25 7.29 -3.88
CA GLY A 184 -13.11 5.82 -3.96
C GLY A 184 -11.78 5.32 -4.54
N VAL A 185 -10.78 6.18 -4.61
CA VAL A 185 -9.46 5.85 -5.18
C VAL A 185 -8.33 5.94 -4.16
N ALA A 186 -8.63 5.86 -2.86
CA ALA A 186 -7.62 5.85 -1.80
C ALA A 186 -6.55 4.75 -1.99
N HIS A 187 -6.90 3.64 -2.66
CA HIS A 187 -5.99 2.55 -2.98
C HIS A 187 -4.86 2.96 -3.93
N LEU A 188 -5.01 4.02 -4.71
CA LEU A 188 -3.95 4.56 -5.57
C LEU A 188 -2.85 5.24 -4.76
N LEU A 189 -3.19 5.92 -3.65
CA LEU A 189 -2.20 6.52 -2.75
C LEU A 189 -1.42 5.46 -1.96
N ALA A 190 -1.88 4.22 -1.99
CA ALA A 190 -1.18 3.07 -1.46
C ALA A 190 -0.51 2.33 -2.61
N LEU A 191 0.80 2.10 -2.53
CA LEU A 191 1.45 1.20 -3.48
C LEU A 191 0.71 -0.14 -3.49
N SER A 192 0.26 -0.55 -4.65
CA SER A 192 -0.61 -1.71 -4.82
C SER A 192 -0.09 -2.66 -5.90
N GLY A 193 -0.74 -3.81 -6.05
CA GLY A 193 -0.49 -4.72 -7.16
C GLY A 193 -0.67 -4.09 -8.54
N LEU A 194 -1.56 -3.09 -8.65
CA LEU A 194 -1.74 -2.32 -9.88
C LEU A 194 -0.44 -1.61 -10.29
N HIS A 195 0.27 -0.96 -9.35
CA HIS A 195 1.52 -0.26 -9.63
C HIS A 195 2.61 -1.21 -10.16
N LEU A 196 2.77 -2.37 -9.51
CA LEU A 196 3.69 -3.39 -10.00
C LEU A 196 3.24 -3.95 -11.35
N GLY A 197 1.95 -4.18 -11.54
CA GLY A 197 1.37 -4.62 -12.81
C GLY A 197 1.66 -3.65 -13.96
N ILE A 198 1.55 -2.35 -13.71
CA ILE A 198 1.89 -1.31 -14.68
C ILE A 198 3.38 -1.38 -15.03
N ILE A 199 4.27 -1.42 -14.04
CA ILE A 199 5.72 -1.49 -14.25
C ILE A 199 6.09 -2.75 -15.05
N VAL A 200 5.52 -3.91 -14.67
CA VAL A 200 5.76 -5.18 -15.39
C VAL A 200 5.26 -5.10 -16.82
N THR A 201 4.06 -4.53 -17.05
CA THR A 201 3.51 -4.38 -18.39
C THR A 201 4.40 -3.51 -19.28
N PHE A 202 4.85 -2.36 -18.74
CA PHE A 202 5.81 -1.48 -19.44
C PHE A 202 7.09 -2.20 -19.79
N LEU A 203 7.64 -2.95 -18.84
CA LEU A 203 8.90 -3.66 -19.02
C LEU A 203 8.76 -4.79 -20.04
N LEU A 204 7.70 -5.60 -19.95
CA LEU A 204 7.46 -6.67 -20.92
C LEU A 204 7.17 -6.13 -22.32
N LEU A 205 6.53 -4.96 -22.44
CA LEU A 205 6.35 -4.29 -23.72
C LEU A 205 7.70 -3.86 -24.32
N LEU A 206 8.57 -3.27 -23.50
CA LEU A 206 9.94 -2.87 -23.91
C LEU A 206 10.79 -4.09 -24.28
N LEU A 207 10.67 -5.19 -23.53
CA LEU A 207 11.42 -6.42 -23.75
C LEU A 207 10.79 -7.38 -24.77
N ARG A 208 9.66 -6.98 -25.40
CA ARG A 208 8.96 -7.81 -26.39
C ARG A 208 9.87 -8.34 -27.51
N PRO A 209 10.85 -7.58 -28.04
CA PRO A 209 11.77 -8.11 -29.06
C PRO A 209 12.60 -9.30 -28.57
N LEU A 210 13.01 -9.32 -27.30
CA LEU A 210 13.74 -10.44 -26.69
C LEU A 210 12.88 -11.69 -26.56
N GLY A 211 11.56 -11.54 -26.40
CA GLY A 211 10.62 -12.64 -26.19
C GLY A 211 10.44 -13.60 -27.39
N ARG A 212 11.07 -13.32 -28.54
CA ARG A 212 11.00 -14.14 -29.75
C ARG A 212 11.71 -15.48 -29.61
N THR A 213 12.74 -15.56 -28.78
CA THR A 213 13.53 -16.77 -28.53
C THR A 213 13.28 -17.29 -27.11
N ARG A 214 13.47 -18.61 -26.88
CA ARG A 214 13.31 -19.19 -25.54
C ARG A 214 14.26 -18.56 -24.51
N PRO A 215 15.59 -18.41 -24.77
CA PRO A 215 16.49 -17.74 -23.84
C PRO A 215 16.13 -16.27 -23.65
N GLY A 216 15.71 -15.56 -24.70
CA GLY A 216 15.26 -14.17 -24.58
C GLY A 216 14.03 -14.00 -23.72
N ARG A 217 13.06 -14.93 -23.75
CA ARG A 217 11.91 -14.93 -22.83
C ARG A 217 12.34 -15.13 -21.37
N VAL A 218 13.25 -16.08 -21.13
CA VAL A 218 13.79 -16.30 -19.78
C VAL A 218 14.47 -15.02 -19.27
N SER A 219 15.32 -14.40 -20.10
CA SER A 219 15.98 -13.14 -19.75
C SER A 219 14.99 -12.00 -19.46
N ALA A 220 13.92 -11.89 -20.27
CA ALA A 220 12.88 -10.88 -20.05
C ALA A 220 12.14 -11.08 -18.70
N TYR A 221 11.81 -12.32 -18.33
CA TYR A 221 11.19 -12.62 -17.05
C TYR A 221 12.16 -12.39 -15.88
N LEU A 222 13.41 -12.81 -15.98
CA LEU A 222 14.41 -12.57 -14.93
C LEU A 222 14.65 -11.08 -14.72
N LEU A 223 14.75 -10.30 -15.79
CA LEU A 223 14.87 -8.85 -15.71
C LEU A 223 13.62 -8.23 -15.08
N SER A 224 12.42 -8.72 -15.44
CA SER A 224 11.16 -8.25 -14.82
C SER A 224 11.14 -8.52 -13.32
N LEU A 225 11.57 -9.70 -12.89
CA LEU A 225 11.69 -10.04 -11.46
C LEU A 225 12.69 -9.12 -10.75
N THR A 226 13.85 -8.88 -11.35
CA THR A 226 14.86 -7.96 -10.79
C THR A 226 14.26 -6.55 -10.59
N VAL A 227 13.55 -6.03 -11.60
CA VAL A 227 12.94 -4.69 -11.52
C VAL A 227 11.82 -4.65 -10.47
N ILE A 228 10.98 -5.69 -10.39
CA ILE A 228 9.92 -5.81 -9.36
C ILE A 228 10.52 -5.72 -7.95
N TRP A 229 11.56 -6.51 -7.68
CA TRP A 229 12.18 -6.54 -6.35
C TRP A 229 12.98 -5.28 -6.06
N LEU A 230 13.63 -4.69 -7.07
CA LEU A 230 14.28 -3.38 -6.94
C LEU A 230 13.26 -2.28 -6.62
N PHE A 231 12.11 -2.26 -7.31
CA PHE A 231 11.03 -1.34 -7.00
C PHE A 231 10.48 -1.56 -5.59
N ALA A 232 10.22 -2.81 -5.19
CA ALA A 232 9.79 -3.14 -3.84
C ALA A 232 10.81 -2.66 -2.79
N TYR A 233 12.09 -2.81 -3.07
CA TYR A 233 13.17 -2.33 -2.21
C TYR A 233 13.19 -0.80 -2.09
N VAL A 234 13.19 -0.07 -3.21
CA VAL A 234 13.22 1.40 -3.22
C VAL A 234 11.99 1.98 -2.51
N THR A 235 10.84 1.34 -2.66
CA THR A 235 9.59 1.76 -2.00
C THR A 235 9.52 1.39 -0.51
N GLY A 236 10.55 0.73 0.02
CA GLY A 236 10.72 0.42 1.44
C GLY A 236 10.11 -0.90 1.87
N LEU A 237 9.97 -1.88 0.95
CA LEU A 237 9.48 -3.24 1.21
C LEU A 237 8.14 -3.25 1.98
N THR A 238 7.24 -2.35 1.60
CA THR A 238 5.93 -2.26 2.25
C THR A 238 5.14 -3.55 2.08
N LEU A 239 4.32 -3.92 3.06
CA LEU A 239 3.53 -5.17 3.02
C LEU A 239 2.72 -5.34 1.72
N PRO A 240 2.00 -4.31 1.20
CA PRO A 240 1.30 -4.42 -0.08
C PRO A 240 2.24 -4.70 -1.26
N THR A 241 3.41 -4.05 -1.28
CA THR A 241 4.40 -4.23 -2.36
C THR A 241 5.02 -5.63 -2.32
N LEU A 242 5.34 -6.13 -1.11
CA LEU A 242 5.85 -7.49 -0.93
C LEU A 242 4.84 -8.55 -1.40
N ARG A 243 3.56 -8.40 -1.05
CA ARG A 243 2.51 -9.31 -1.52
C ARG A 243 2.44 -9.34 -3.04
N ALA A 244 2.38 -8.18 -3.66
CA ALA A 244 2.32 -8.07 -5.11
C ALA A 244 3.59 -8.63 -5.78
N ALA A 245 4.77 -8.32 -5.26
CA ALA A 245 6.04 -8.87 -5.77
C ALA A 245 6.08 -10.40 -5.69
N THR A 246 5.62 -10.98 -4.59
CA THR A 246 5.51 -12.44 -4.43
C THR A 246 4.53 -13.05 -5.44
N MET A 247 3.33 -12.46 -5.61
CA MET A 247 2.35 -12.92 -6.59
C MET A 247 2.89 -12.91 -8.01
N PHE A 248 3.51 -11.80 -8.42
CA PHE A 248 4.11 -11.67 -9.76
C PHE A 248 5.30 -12.60 -9.96
N SER A 249 6.13 -12.82 -8.91
CA SER A 249 7.25 -13.75 -8.99
C SER A 249 6.79 -15.18 -9.27
N LEU A 250 5.76 -15.64 -8.55
CA LEU A 250 5.17 -16.94 -8.77
C LEU A 250 4.50 -17.07 -10.13
N PHE A 251 3.77 -16.03 -10.55
CA PHE A 251 3.17 -15.99 -11.88
C PHE A 251 4.22 -16.09 -12.98
N CYS A 252 5.31 -15.32 -12.91
CA CYS A 252 6.43 -15.43 -13.84
C CYS A 252 7.09 -16.81 -13.84
N LEU A 253 7.23 -17.44 -12.65
CA LEU A 253 7.79 -18.78 -12.53
C LEU A 253 6.93 -19.83 -13.25
N PHE A 254 5.59 -19.77 -13.13
CA PHE A 254 4.69 -20.65 -13.86
C PHE A 254 4.77 -20.44 -15.38
N LEU A 255 4.89 -19.19 -15.84
CA LEU A 255 5.05 -18.89 -17.26
C LEU A 255 6.38 -19.44 -17.82
N LEU A 256 7.46 -19.42 -17.03
CA LEU A 256 8.75 -19.99 -17.42
C LEU A 256 8.69 -21.49 -17.61
N GLN A 257 7.85 -22.20 -16.84
CA GLN A 257 7.68 -23.65 -16.95
C GLN A 257 6.77 -24.08 -18.13
N ASN A 258 6.38 -23.16 -19.03
CA ASN A 258 5.39 -23.39 -20.10
C ASN A 258 4.05 -23.97 -19.59
N ARG A 259 3.78 -23.92 -18.30
CA ARG A 259 2.47 -24.20 -17.75
C ARG A 259 1.64 -22.95 -17.99
N GLN A 260 0.48 -23.07 -18.63
CA GLN A 260 -0.48 -21.96 -18.69
C GLN A 260 -0.67 -21.50 -17.26
N GLY A 261 -0.08 -20.33 -16.93
CA GLY A 261 0.01 -19.86 -15.56
C GLY A 261 -1.40 -19.66 -15.03
N ASN A 262 -1.84 -20.61 -14.20
CA ASN A 262 -3.11 -20.47 -13.54
C ASN A 262 -2.96 -19.37 -12.48
N ALA A 263 -3.45 -18.17 -12.81
CA ALA A 263 -3.33 -16.99 -11.95
C ALA A 263 -3.93 -17.24 -10.55
N LEU A 264 -4.97 -18.10 -10.46
CA LEU A 264 -5.55 -18.54 -9.19
C LEU A 264 -4.53 -19.36 -8.36
N ASN A 265 -3.79 -20.27 -8.99
CA ASN A 265 -2.75 -21.03 -8.29
C ASN A 265 -1.63 -20.12 -7.78
N SER A 266 -1.23 -19.11 -8.57
CA SER A 266 -0.25 -18.10 -8.13
C SER A 266 -0.77 -17.31 -6.94
N LEU A 267 -2.05 -16.92 -6.95
CA LEU A 267 -2.70 -16.20 -5.87
C LEU A 267 -2.69 -17.04 -4.57
N PHE A 268 -3.19 -18.27 -4.62
CA PHE A 268 -3.28 -19.12 -3.43
C PHE A 268 -1.90 -19.56 -2.91
N LEU A 269 -0.96 -19.86 -3.80
CA LEU A 269 0.41 -20.21 -3.41
C LEU A 269 1.11 -19.01 -2.75
N SER A 270 0.90 -17.79 -3.26
CA SER A 270 1.46 -16.58 -2.63
C SER A 270 0.85 -16.32 -1.25
N ALA A 271 -0.47 -16.52 -1.09
CA ALA A 271 -1.12 -16.44 0.21
C ALA A 271 -0.53 -17.45 1.19
N PHE A 272 -0.40 -18.70 0.76
CA PHE A 272 0.17 -19.78 1.57
C PHE A 272 1.60 -19.44 2.03
N LEU A 273 2.48 -19.05 1.12
CA LEU A 273 3.88 -18.72 1.45
C LEU A 273 3.96 -17.54 2.44
N ILE A 274 3.16 -16.49 2.22
CA ILE A 274 3.14 -15.34 3.11
C ILE A 274 2.66 -15.75 4.52
N LEU A 275 1.62 -16.57 4.59
CA LEU A 275 1.07 -17.02 5.88
C LEU A 275 1.97 -18.02 6.60
N VAL A 276 2.75 -18.82 5.89
CA VAL A 276 3.78 -19.69 6.50
C VAL A 276 4.88 -18.85 7.15
N ILE A 277 5.30 -17.74 6.49
CA ILE A 277 6.33 -16.86 7.01
C ILE A 277 5.79 -15.99 8.16
N SER A 278 4.58 -15.46 7.99
CA SER A 278 3.95 -14.54 8.95
C SER A 278 2.44 -14.79 9.06
N PRO A 279 2.01 -15.71 9.93
CA PRO A 279 0.60 -16.05 10.10
C PRO A 279 -0.29 -14.89 10.52
N SER A 280 0.27 -13.91 11.24
CA SER A 280 -0.45 -12.70 11.68
C SER A 280 -0.96 -11.84 10.53
N GLN A 281 -0.41 -11.99 9.32
CA GLN A 281 -0.88 -11.28 8.13
C GLN A 281 -2.35 -11.60 7.80
N LEU A 282 -2.85 -12.78 8.16
CA LEU A 282 -4.26 -13.15 7.96
C LEU A 282 -5.23 -12.15 8.62
N LEU A 283 -4.83 -11.60 9.76
CA LEU A 283 -5.63 -10.62 10.52
C LEU A 283 -5.41 -9.16 10.06
N GLU A 284 -4.48 -8.95 9.14
CA GLU A 284 -4.24 -7.62 8.57
C GLU A 284 -5.28 -7.30 7.49
N VAL A 285 -6.03 -6.21 7.69
CA VAL A 285 -7.07 -5.75 6.74
C VAL A 285 -6.49 -5.57 5.34
N GLY A 286 -5.26 -5.06 5.25
CA GLY A 286 -4.57 -4.89 3.96
C GLY A 286 -4.31 -6.21 3.23
N PHE A 287 -4.02 -7.31 3.95
CA PHE A 287 -3.89 -8.64 3.36
C PHE A 287 -5.24 -9.12 2.82
N GLN A 288 -6.28 -9.05 3.63
CA GLN A 288 -7.62 -9.49 3.26
C GLN A 288 -8.14 -8.73 2.04
N LEU A 289 -8.06 -7.39 2.03
CA LEU A 289 -8.48 -6.57 0.90
C LEU A 289 -7.71 -6.88 -0.38
N SER A 290 -6.39 -7.10 -0.28
CA SER A 290 -5.54 -7.39 -1.43
C SER A 290 -5.88 -8.74 -2.09
N PHE A 291 -6.06 -9.79 -1.29
CA PHE A 291 -6.37 -11.12 -1.82
C PHE A 291 -7.82 -11.22 -2.30
N LEU A 292 -8.78 -10.61 -1.61
CA LEU A 292 -10.19 -10.55 -2.02
C LEU A 292 -10.36 -9.81 -3.35
N SER A 293 -9.73 -8.66 -3.53
CA SER A 293 -9.84 -7.90 -4.77
C SER A 293 -9.27 -8.66 -5.96
N VAL A 294 -8.08 -9.26 -5.83
CA VAL A 294 -7.47 -10.04 -6.92
C VAL A 294 -8.28 -11.31 -7.21
N LEU A 295 -8.74 -12.01 -6.18
CA LEU A 295 -9.62 -13.18 -6.35
C LEU A 295 -10.88 -12.82 -7.13
N ALA A 296 -11.57 -11.75 -6.75
CA ALA A 296 -12.79 -11.31 -7.43
C ALA A 296 -12.53 -10.95 -8.90
N ILE A 297 -11.44 -10.22 -9.20
CA ILE A 297 -11.03 -9.90 -10.57
C ILE A 297 -10.80 -11.18 -11.38
N LEU A 298 -10.06 -12.15 -10.83
CA LEU A 298 -9.79 -13.42 -11.52
C LEU A 298 -11.05 -14.26 -11.76
N LEU A 299 -12.01 -14.21 -10.85
CA LEU A 299 -13.28 -14.94 -10.99
C LEU A 299 -14.18 -14.34 -12.08
N VAL A 300 -14.17 -13.01 -12.28
CA VAL A 300 -14.99 -12.34 -13.29
C VAL A 300 -14.30 -12.22 -14.65
N LEU A 301 -12.98 -12.38 -14.71
CA LEU A 301 -12.20 -12.26 -15.94
C LEU A 301 -12.73 -13.13 -17.11
N PRO A 302 -13.24 -14.36 -16.91
CA PRO A 302 -13.86 -15.16 -17.98
C PRO A 302 -15.09 -14.50 -18.61
N LEU A 303 -15.78 -13.60 -17.92
CA LEU A 303 -16.95 -12.89 -18.48
C LEU A 303 -16.59 -11.98 -19.67
N ARG A 304 -15.30 -11.68 -19.83
CA ARG A 304 -14.79 -10.89 -20.97
C ARG A 304 -15.21 -11.43 -22.33
N HIS A 305 -15.41 -12.73 -22.46
CA HIS A 305 -15.81 -13.34 -23.73
C HIS A 305 -17.17 -12.82 -24.26
N HIS A 306 -18.05 -12.34 -23.37
CA HIS A 306 -19.36 -11.82 -23.76
C HIS A 306 -19.28 -10.50 -24.55
N TYR A 307 -18.22 -9.72 -24.38
CA TYR A 307 -18.04 -8.41 -25.02
C TYR A 307 -16.73 -8.30 -25.82
N ALA A 308 -16.00 -9.39 -25.98
CA ALA A 308 -14.73 -9.42 -26.72
C ALA A 308 -14.86 -9.04 -28.20
N GLY A 309 -16.08 -9.12 -28.78
CA GLY A 309 -16.41 -8.72 -30.14
C GLY A 309 -16.58 -7.22 -30.35
N LEU A 310 -16.60 -6.41 -29.29
CA LEU A 310 -16.69 -4.96 -29.39
C LEU A 310 -15.37 -4.35 -29.94
N CYS A 311 -15.42 -3.09 -30.38
CA CYS A 311 -14.22 -2.37 -30.76
C CYS A 311 -13.26 -2.21 -29.56
N ARG A 312 -11.95 -2.17 -29.81
CA ARG A 312 -10.90 -2.17 -28.78
C ARG A 312 -11.10 -1.15 -27.65
N PRO A 313 -11.50 0.12 -27.90
CA PRO A 313 -11.73 1.08 -26.81
C PRO A 313 -12.88 0.68 -25.89
N LEU A 314 -13.96 0.11 -26.45
CA LEU A 314 -15.10 -0.35 -25.65
C LEU A 314 -14.76 -1.61 -24.84
N VAL A 315 -13.99 -2.54 -25.41
CA VAL A 315 -13.48 -3.70 -24.64
C VAL A 315 -12.62 -3.23 -23.47
N TRP A 316 -11.72 -2.27 -23.71
CA TRP A 316 -10.89 -1.71 -22.67
C TRP A 316 -11.71 -1.04 -21.54
N LEU A 317 -12.72 -0.24 -21.92
CA LEU A 317 -13.60 0.40 -20.94
C LEU A 317 -14.43 -0.63 -20.17
N ALA A 318 -14.96 -1.64 -20.84
CA ALA A 318 -15.72 -2.73 -20.22
C ALA A 318 -14.82 -3.55 -19.25
N ASP A 319 -13.58 -3.87 -19.62
CA ASP A 319 -12.60 -4.50 -18.76
C ASP A 319 -12.37 -3.66 -17.49
N LEU A 320 -12.15 -2.35 -17.65
CA LEU A 320 -11.90 -1.42 -16.53
C LEU A 320 -13.11 -1.38 -15.57
N LEU A 321 -14.31 -1.24 -16.10
CA LEU A 321 -15.54 -1.21 -15.30
C LEU A 321 -15.79 -2.55 -14.61
N LEU A 322 -15.67 -3.67 -15.33
CA LEU A 322 -15.86 -5.01 -14.78
C LEU A 322 -14.89 -5.29 -13.62
N MET A 323 -13.60 -5.02 -13.81
CA MET A 323 -12.59 -5.24 -12.78
C MET A 323 -12.79 -4.32 -11.57
N SER A 324 -13.15 -3.04 -11.81
CA SER A 324 -13.46 -2.08 -10.74
C SER A 324 -14.67 -2.50 -9.93
N CYS A 325 -15.76 -2.93 -10.59
CA CYS A 325 -16.96 -3.44 -9.91
C CYS A 325 -16.63 -4.70 -9.10
N ALA A 326 -15.91 -5.66 -9.68
CA ALA A 326 -15.57 -6.91 -9.01
C ALA A 326 -14.75 -6.65 -7.74
N ALA A 327 -13.71 -5.82 -7.84
CA ALA A 327 -12.88 -5.45 -6.70
C ALA A 327 -13.70 -4.73 -5.62
N GLN A 328 -14.55 -3.76 -6.01
CA GLN A 328 -15.36 -2.99 -5.07
C GLN A 328 -16.38 -3.88 -4.35
N VAL A 329 -17.14 -4.69 -5.09
CA VAL A 329 -18.15 -5.59 -4.50
C VAL A 329 -17.51 -6.57 -3.50
N ALA A 330 -16.35 -7.13 -3.85
CA ALA A 330 -15.65 -8.06 -2.97
C ALA A 330 -15.07 -7.38 -1.73
N THR A 331 -14.63 -6.13 -1.82
CA THR A 331 -14.00 -5.44 -0.69
C THR A 331 -14.96 -4.57 0.12
N ALA A 332 -16.11 -4.18 -0.45
CA ALA A 332 -17.06 -3.25 0.18
C ALA A 332 -17.52 -3.67 1.59
N PRO A 333 -17.91 -4.93 1.88
CA PRO A 333 -18.34 -5.31 3.21
C PRO A 333 -17.24 -5.14 4.25
N LEU A 334 -16.01 -5.50 3.91
CA LEU A 334 -14.87 -5.39 4.80
C LEU A 334 -14.41 -3.93 4.97
N VAL A 335 -14.44 -3.13 3.91
CA VAL A 335 -14.15 -1.69 3.95
C VAL A 335 -15.17 -0.97 4.83
N ALA A 336 -16.47 -1.25 4.64
CA ALA A 336 -17.53 -0.69 5.47
C ALA A 336 -17.38 -1.09 6.94
N HIS A 337 -17.10 -2.37 7.23
CA HIS A 337 -16.86 -2.85 8.59
C HIS A 337 -15.69 -2.13 9.27
N CYS A 338 -14.56 -1.97 8.55
CA CYS A 338 -13.34 -1.42 9.14
C CYS A 338 -13.30 0.11 9.18
N PHE A 339 -13.86 0.78 8.16
CA PHE A 339 -13.74 2.22 7.98
C PHE A 339 -15.06 2.98 8.09
N GLY A 340 -16.19 2.30 8.08
CA GLY A 340 -17.52 2.90 8.25
C GLY A 340 -18.01 3.72 7.05
N THR A 341 -17.30 3.73 5.93
CA THR A 341 -17.62 4.56 4.76
C THR A 341 -17.44 3.80 3.47
N LEU A 342 -18.35 4.00 2.52
CA LEU A 342 -18.27 3.46 1.16
C LEU A 342 -18.40 4.58 0.13
N PRO A 343 -17.43 4.75 -0.77
CA PRO A 343 -17.52 5.70 -1.87
C PRO A 343 -18.49 5.18 -2.93
N VAL A 344 -19.38 6.04 -3.42
CA VAL A 344 -20.40 5.70 -4.42
C VAL A 344 -19.84 5.87 -5.84
N TYR A 345 -19.10 6.96 -6.06
CA TYR A 345 -18.66 7.36 -7.40
C TYR A 345 -17.30 6.73 -7.83
N PHE A 346 -16.89 5.63 -7.19
CA PHE A 346 -15.61 4.97 -7.48
C PHE A 346 -15.45 4.56 -8.95
N LEU A 347 -16.54 4.19 -9.66
CA LEU A 347 -16.47 3.84 -11.08
C LEU A 347 -16.10 5.05 -11.94
N VAL A 348 -16.78 6.18 -11.71
CA VAL A 348 -16.52 7.44 -12.43
C VAL A 348 -15.09 7.90 -12.17
N SER A 349 -14.65 7.81 -10.92
CA SER A 349 -13.28 8.13 -10.53
C SER A 349 -12.27 7.23 -11.24
N ASN A 350 -12.49 5.91 -11.26
CA ASN A 350 -11.56 4.94 -11.82
C ASN A 350 -11.38 5.06 -13.34
N VAL A 351 -12.41 5.51 -14.07
CA VAL A 351 -12.33 5.73 -15.53
C VAL A 351 -11.20 6.71 -15.88
N VAL A 352 -10.95 7.70 -15.06
CA VAL A 352 -9.87 8.67 -15.27
C VAL A 352 -8.64 8.31 -14.43
N ALA A 353 -8.84 7.92 -13.17
CA ALA A 353 -7.74 7.72 -12.23
C ALA A 353 -6.82 6.55 -12.61
N VAL A 354 -7.36 5.46 -13.14
CA VAL A 354 -6.55 4.30 -13.55
C VAL A 354 -5.68 4.64 -14.76
N PRO A 355 -6.20 5.20 -15.88
CA PRO A 355 -5.35 5.62 -17.01
C PRO A 355 -4.32 6.68 -16.62
N CYS A 356 -4.71 7.67 -15.78
CA CYS A 356 -3.76 8.65 -15.25
C CYS A 356 -2.65 7.98 -14.43
N ALA A 357 -2.97 6.98 -13.60
CA ALA A 357 -1.96 6.24 -12.86
C ALA A 357 -0.97 5.50 -13.78
N TYR A 358 -1.45 4.92 -14.90
CA TYR A 358 -0.59 4.32 -15.92
C TYR A 358 0.37 5.36 -16.53
N MET A 359 -0.15 6.52 -16.92
CA MET A 359 0.67 7.59 -17.50
C MET A 359 1.64 8.18 -16.48
N LEU A 360 1.22 8.40 -15.23
CA LEU A 360 2.06 8.94 -14.17
C LEU A 360 3.20 7.99 -13.80
N LEU A 361 2.92 6.69 -13.67
CA LEU A 361 3.96 5.69 -13.36
C LEU A 361 4.93 5.49 -14.51
N GLY A 362 4.42 5.37 -15.74
CA GLY A 362 5.25 5.27 -16.95
C GLY A 362 6.08 6.54 -17.15
N GLY A 363 5.47 7.71 -17.05
CA GLY A 363 6.14 9.00 -17.14
C GLY A 363 7.19 9.21 -16.05
N ALA A 364 6.91 8.76 -14.81
CA ALA A 364 7.87 8.80 -13.71
C ALA A 364 9.10 7.92 -13.98
N LEU A 365 8.90 6.73 -14.53
CA LEU A 365 10.02 5.87 -14.93
C LEU A 365 10.91 6.55 -15.97
N VAL A 366 10.30 7.13 -17.01
CA VAL A 366 11.02 7.91 -18.04
C VAL A 366 11.71 9.12 -17.41
N PHE A 367 11.03 9.87 -16.56
CA PHE A 367 11.59 11.01 -15.83
C PHE A 367 12.84 10.63 -15.03
N PHE A 368 12.81 9.54 -14.24
CA PHE A 368 13.97 9.13 -13.45
C PHE A 368 15.15 8.65 -14.29
N VAL A 369 14.88 7.97 -15.40
CA VAL A 369 15.93 7.52 -16.34
C VAL A 369 16.57 8.70 -17.05
N LEU A 370 15.79 9.66 -17.51
CA LEU A 370 16.25 10.80 -18.30
C LEU A 370 16.62 12.03 -17.45
N SER A 371 16.37 12.01 -16.14
CA SER A 371 16.65 13.13 -15.25
C SER A 371 18.10 13.64 -15.21
N PRO A 372 19.15 12.90 -15.66
CA PRO A 372 20.48 13.48 -15.81
C PRO A 372 20.57 14.57 -16.89
N VAL A 373 19.59 14.64 -17.82
CA VAL A 373 19.56 15.62 -18.91
C VAL A 373 18.62 16.76 -18.51
N PRO A 374 19.11 17.98 -18.19
CA PRO A 374 18.29 19.06 -17.62
C PRO A 374 17.10 19.49 -18.49
N ALA A 375 17.29 19.56 -19.82
CA ALA A 375 16.21 19.96 -20.74
C ALA A 375 15.04 18.94 -20.74
N VAL A 376 15.36 17.64 -20.69
CA VAL A 376 14.35 16.57 -20.65
C VAL A 376 13.70 16.51 -19.28
N GLN A 377 14.44 16.78 -18.21
CA GLN A 377 13.91 16.81 -16.85
C GLN A 377 12.79 17.83 -16.71
N GLY A 378 12.97 19.05 -17.23
CA GLY A 378 11.94 20.10 -17.22
C GLY A 378 10.68 19.65 -17.98
N PHE A 379 10.84 19.25 -19.24
CA PHE A 379 9.70 18.81 -20.07
C PHE A 379 8.91 17.64 -19.45
N CYS A 380 9.60 16.61 -18.97
CA CYS A 380 8.96 15.48 -18.30
C CYS A 380 8.31 15.91 -16.96
N GLY A 381 8.94 16.83 -16.23
CA GLY A 381 8.39 17.39 -14.99
C GLY A 381 7.08 18.15 -15.20
N ASP A 382 7.03 18.99 -16.22
CA ASP A 382 5.82 19.73 -16.59
C ASP A 382 4.69 18.78 -17.01
N GLY A 383 5.00 17.75 -17.80
CA GLY A 383 4.05 16.71 -18.18
C GLY A 383 3.48 15.95 -16.98
N LEU A 384 4.33 15.57 -16.02
CA LEU A 384 3.91 14.91 -14.78
C LEU A 384 3.09 15.86 -13.89
N ALA A 385 3.46 17.14 -13.81
CA ALA A 385 2.71 18.16 -13.07
C ALA A 385 1.31 18.34 -13.67
N PHE A 386 1.21 18.44 -15.00
CA PHE A 386 -0.07 18.57 -15.70
C PHE A 386 -0.97 17.34 -15.45
N LEU A 387 -0.45 16.13 -15.61
CA LEU A 387 -1.21 14.90 -15.38
C LEU A 387 -1.66 14.75 -13.91
N SER A 388 -0.78 15.10 -12.97
CA SER A 388 -1.11 15.06 -11.54
C SER A 388 -2.16 16.11 -11.19
N GLY A 389 -2.02 17.33 -11.72
CA GLY A 389 -3.00 18.40 -11.55
C GLY A 389 -4.37 18.04 -12.13
N ALA A 390 -4.40 17.48 -13.34
CA ALA A 390 -5.63 17.00 -13.97
C ALA A 390 -6.32 15.88 -13.15
N LEU A 391 -5.54 14.93 -12.65
CA LEU A 391 -6.06 13.88 -11.77
C LEU A 391 -6.62 14.46 -10.47
N ASN A 392 -5.90 15.36 -9.82
CA ASN A 392 -6.33 16.01 -8.59
C ASN A 392 -7.62 16.81 -8.81
N GLY A 393 -7.70 17.61 -9.89
CA GLY A 393 -8.89 18.39 -10.23
C GLY A 393 -10.10 17.50 -10.53
N TRP A 394 -9.91 16.39 -11.26
CA TRP A 394 -10.97 15.42 -11.50
C TRP A 394 -11.52 14.81 -10.21
N LEU A 395 -10.63 14.37 -9.32
CA LEU A 395 -11.04 13.76 -8.07
C LEU A 395 -11.69 14.74 -7.10
N GLU A 396 -11.27 16.01 -7.08
CA GLU A 396 -11.94 17.08 -6.33
C GLU A 396 -13.35 17.30 -6.86
N TRP A 397 -13.50 17.39 -8.17
CA TRP A 397 -14.81 17.56 -8.80
C TRP A 397 -15.74 16.40 -8.47
N VAL A 398 -15.30 15.13 -8.63
CA VAL A 398 -16.12 13.96 -8.29
C VAL A 398 -16.41 13.90 -6.79
N SER A 399 -15.45 14.22 -5.93
CA SER A 399 -15.63 14.19 -4.46
C SER A 399 -16.56 15.28 -3.95
N SER A 400 -16.81 16.34 -4.74
CA SER A 400 -17.76 17.41 -4.40
C SER A 400 -19.23 17.07 -4.71
N TRP A 401 -19.48 15.95 -5.41
CA TRP A 401 -20.83 15.54 -5.75
C TRP A 401 -21.62 15.12 -4.51
N PRO A 402 -22.93 15.43 -4.45
CA PRO A 402 -23.76 15.06 -3.32
C PRO A 402 -23.87 13.53 -3.20
N PHE A 403 -24.03 13.04 -1.99
CA PHE A 403 -24.16 11.59 -1.69
C PHE A 403 -22.96 10.74 -2.14
N GLY A 404 -21.76 11.34 -2.26
CA GLY A 404 -20.55 10.66 -2.71
C GLY A 404 -20.05 9.56 -1.77
N VAL A 405 -20.47 9.59 -0.51
CA VAL A 405 -20.07 8.61 0.50
C VAL A 405 -21.30 8.15 1.28
N VAL A 406 -21.47 6.84 1.37
CA VAL A 406 -22.47 6.20 2.22
C VAL A 406 -21.79 5.80 3.53
N ASN A 407 -22.33 6.27 4.65
CA ASN A 407 -21.92 5.82 5.98
C ASN A 407 -22.66 4.51 6.29
N TRP A 408 -21.91 3.42 6.32
CA TRP A 408 -22.42 2.10 6.61
C TRP A 408 -21.36 1.34 7.40
N GLN A 409 -21.73 0.83 8.56
CA GLN A 409 -20.80 0.16 9.46
C GLN A 409 -21.38 -1.18 9.93
N PRO A 410 -21.37 -2.20 9.07
CA PRO A 410 -21.87 -3.52 9.40
C PRO A 410 -21.08 -4.15 10.54
N GLY A 411 -21.77 -4.89 11.42
CA GLY A 411 -21.13 -5.74 12.41
C GLY A 411 -20.40 -6.94 11.79
N PRO A 412 -19.65 -7.73 12.59
CA PRO A 412 -18.95 -8.90 12.08
C PRO A 412 -19.88 -9.94 11.47
N VAL A 413 -21.05 -10.16 12.07
CA VAL A 413 -22.06 -11.12 11.58
C VAL A 413 -22.65 -10.65 10.25
N GLU A 414 -23.01 -9.38 10.14
CA GLU A 414 -23.55 -8.78 8.91
C GLU A 414 -22.52 -8.86 7.77
N THR A 415 -21.25 -8.58 8.08
CA THR A 415 -20.14 -8.70 7.12
C THR A 415 -20.01 -10.15 6.62
N ALA A 416 -20.06 -11.13 7.52
CA ALA A 416 -20.02 -12.55 7.17
C ALA A 416 -21.22 -12.96 6.30
N MET A 417 -22.43 -12.46 6.61
CA MET A 417 -23.62 -12.70 5.82
C MET A 417 -23.54 -12.10 4.42
N CYS A 418 -22.96 -10.89 4.24
CA CYS A 418 -22.69 -10.30 2.93
C CYS A 418 -21.79 -11.21 2.08
N TYR A 419 -20.72 -11.77 2.66
CA TYR A 419 -19.86 -12.70 1.94
C TYR A 419 -20.55 -14.03 1.65
N GLY A 420 -21.33 -14.57 2.59
CA GLY A 420 -22.15 -15.75 2.38
C GLY A 420 -23.11 -15.58 1.19
N LEU A 421 -23.80 -14.44 1.17
CA LEU A 421 -24.70 -14.08 0.05
C LEU A 421 -23.95 -13.99 -1.28
N ALA A 422 -22.81 -13.33 -1.33
CA ALA A 422 -21.99 -13.20 -2.53
C ALA A 422 -21.54 -14.58 -3.07
N VAL A 423 -21.11 -15.50 -2.18
CA VAL A 423 -20.71 -16.86 -2.55
C VAL A 423 -21.91 -17.67 -3.09
N VAL A 424 -23.08 -17.59 -2.44
CA VAL A 424 -24.26 -18.33 -2.87
C VAL A 424 -24.80 -17.78 -4.19
N LEU A 425 -24.79 -16.45 -4.41
CA LEU A 425 -25.14 -15.85 -5.69
C LEU A 425 -24.19 -16.28 -6.82
N TRP A 426 -22.89 -16.28 -6.55
CA TRP A 426 -21.90 -16.78 -7.51
C TRP A 426 -22.12 -18.26 -7.84
N TRP A 427 -22.41 -19.08 -6.83
CA TRP A 427 -22.71 -20.49 -7.01
C TRP A 427 -24.01 -20.73 -7.80
N HIS A 428 -25.06 -19.93 -7.52
CA HIS A 428 -26.30 -19.95 -8.29
C HIS A 428 -26.05 -19.57 -9.76
N TYR A 429 -25.25 -18.52 -10.01
CA TYR A 429 -24.88 -18.12 -11.37
C TYR A 429 -24.18 -19.24 -12.16
N ARG A 430 -23.30 -19.99 -11.51
CA ARG A 430 -22.57 -21.12 -12.12
C ARG A 430 -23.45 -22.34 -12.37
N GLN A 431 -24.38 -22.60 -11.51
CA GLN A 431 -25.28 -23.77 -11.51
C GLN A 431 -26.64 -23.32 -10.96
N PRO A 432 -27.55 -22.84 -11.83
CA PRO A 432 -28.86 -22.37 -11.40
C PRO A 432 -29.65 -23.45 -10.65
N ASP A 433 -30.08 -23.14 -9.43
CA ASP A 433 -30.89 -24.02 -8.59
C ASP A 433 -31.75 -23.16 -7.65
N TRP A 434 -33.06 -23.46 -7.55
CA TRP A 434 -34.01 -22.75 -6.72
C TRP A 434 -33.65 -22.79 -5.22
N ARG A 435 -33.01 -23.90 -4.77
CA ARG A 435 -32.57 -24.06 -3.37
C ARG A 435 -31.50 -23.01 -2.99
N LYS A 436 -30.61 -22.69 -3.90
CA LYS A 436 -29.59 -21.65 -3.73
C LYS A 436 -30.24 -20.27 -3.68
N LEU A 437 -31.27 -20.03 -4.49
CA LEU A 437 -32.05 -18.79 -4.44
C LEU A 437 -32.78 -18.64 -3.12
N ALA A 438 -33.40 -19.72 -2.60
CA ALA A 438 -34.01 -19.72 -1.28
C ALA A 438 -32.98 -19.42 -0.17
N LEU A 439 -31.78 -19.97 -0.26
CA LEU A 439 -30.69 -19.65 0.68
C LEU A 439 -30.26 -18.18 0.59
N CYS A 440 -30.22 -17.58 -0.59
CA CYS A 440 -29.99 -16.13 -0.73
C CYS A 440 -31.05 -15.31 0.00
N ILE A 441 -32.33 -15.69 -0.11
CA ILE A 441 -33.44 -14.99 0.57
C ILE A 441 -33.29 -15.10 2.08
N VAL A 442 -32.94 -16.29 2.60
CA VAL A 442 -32.71 -16.51 4.03
C VAL A 442 -31.53 -15.67 4.55
N LEU A 443 -30.42 -15.62 3.81
CA LEU A 443 -29.27 -14.81 4.19
C LEU A 443 -29.59 -13.31 4.13
N ALA A 444 -30.29 -12.85 3.09
CA ALA A 444 -30.70 -11.46 2.99
C ALA A 444 -31.70 -11.06 4.09
N GLY A 445 -32.66 -11.93 4.40
CA GLY A 445 -33.59 -11.72 5.51
C GLY A 445 -32.91 -11.69 6.88
N GLY A 446 -31.99 -12.62 7.14
CA GLY A 446 -31.18 -12.63 8.35
C GLY A 446 -30.31 -11.37 8.49
N TRP A 447 -29.73 -10.90 7.39
CA TRP A 447 -28.98 -9.65 7.37
C TRP A 447 -29.86 -8.44 7.72
N ALA A 448 -31.07 -8.34 7.13
CA ALA A 448 -32.00 -7.26 7.45
C ALA A 448 -32.45 -7.27 8.92
N VAL A 449 -32.71 -8.45 9.48
CA VAL A 449 -33.07 -8.62 10.91
C VAL A 449 -31.90 -8.24 11.81
N SER A 450 -30.67 -8.66 11.49
CA SER A 450 -29.47 -8.28 12.23
C SER A 450 -29.25 -6.76 12.23
N GLY A 451 -29.48 -6.10 11.09
CA GLY A 451 -29.38 -4.65 10.97
C GLY A 451 -30.43 -3.90 11.82
N ILE A 452 -31.64 -4.43 11.91
CA ILE A 452 -32.69 -3.85 12.76
C ILE A 452 -32.36 -4.02 14.27
N LEU A 453 -31.78 -5.16 14.65
CA LEU A 453 -31.42 -5.44 16.05
C LEU A 453 -30.16 -4.67 16.50
N SER A 454 -29.39 -4.14 15.60
CA SER A 454 -28.17 -3.34 15.87
C SER A 454 -28.43 -1.83 15.94
N LEU A 455 -29.62 -1.36 15.60
CA LEU A 455 -30.12 0.01 15.78
C LEU A 455 -30.64 0.23 17.20
#